data_ff9ea848b68750cdb6bdc09021e86975
#
_entry.id   ff9ea848b68750cdb6bdc09021e86975
#
_cell.length_a   1.000
_cell.length_b   1.000
_cell.length_c   1.000
_cell.angle_alpha   90.00
_cell.angle_beta   90.00
_cell.angle_gamma   90.00
#
_symmetry.space_group_name_H-M   'P 1'
#
loop_
_entity.id
_entity.type
_entity.pdbx_description
1 polymer ?
#
loop_
_entity_poly.entity_id
_entity_poly.type
_entity_poly.pdbx_seq_one_letter_code
_entity_poly.pdbx_strand_id
1 'polypeptide(L)'
;MSDRKFPTSPKEMTKGIWYFPRMIDKVRMNLVGELHGDYQENFGAPQTADSALCNFLRVHHRDLIKRVEQGGTDEEILEWCFENGRRPNQGDIFVWNGFISKLGWRDSVTPRLEQRKQQAGISNRHDIQCIPDLIDFDEQRLR
;
A
#
# COMPACT_ATOMS: atom_id res chain seq x y z
N MET A 1 -0.57 -15.02 21.34
CA MET A 1 0.26 -14.42 20.29
C MET A 1 -0.40 -14.68 18.94
N SER A 2 -0.53 -13.67 18.12
CA SER A 2 -1.16 -13.83 16.81
C SER A 2 -0.14 -14.39 15.82
N ASP A 3 -0.51 -15.48 15.14
CA ASP A 3 0.31 -16.03 14.05
C ASP A 3 0.00 -15.36 12.71
N ARG A 4 -0.80 -14.28 12.76
CA ARG A 4 -1.19 -13.55 11.56
C ARG A 4 0.02 -12.88 10.92
N LYS A 5 0.20 -13.14 9.64
CA LYS A 5 1.21 -12.46 8.83
C LYS A 5 0.65 -11.16 8.30
N PHE A 6 1.48 -10.14 8.28
CA PHE A 6 1.11 -8.84 7.74
C PHE A 6 1.95 -8.53 6.50
N PRO A 7 1.36 -7.86 5.50
CA PRO A 7 2.16 -7.33 4.40
C PRO A 7 3.20 -6.32 4.91
N THR A 8 4.21 -6.09 4.11
CA THR A 8 5.22 -5.07 4.38
C THR A 8 4.57 -3.72 4.68
N SER A 9 5.19 -2.93 5.55
CA SER A 9 4.68 -1.60 5.94
C SER A 9 4.47 -0.71 4.70
N PRO A 10 3.39 0.11 4.68
CA PRO A 10 3.19 1.06 3.58
C PRO A 10 4.27 2.12 3.47
N LYS A 11 5.11 2.29 4.51
CA LYS A 11 6.19 3.28 4.54
C LYS A 11 7.48 2.77 3.91
N GLU A 12 7.57 1.50 3.56
CA GLU A 12 8.72 0.95 2.87
C GLU A 12 8.71 1.35 1.40
N MET A 13 9.90 1.42 0.80
CA MET A 13 10.10 1.92 -0.56
C MET A 13 10.85 0.93 -1.44
N THR A 14 10.56 0.95 -2.74
CA THR A 14 11.38 0.31 -3.76
C THR A 14 11.85 1.40 -4.73
N LYS A 15 13.15 1.58 -4.88
CA LYS A 15 13.75 2.63 -5.72
C LYS A 15 13.15 4.02 -5.40
N GLY A 16 12.94 4.27 -4.11
CA GLY A 16 12.41 5.54 -3.62
C GLY A 16 10.91 5.72 -3.75
N ILE A 17 10.17 4.72 -4.18
CA ILE A 17 8.71 4.79 -4.34
C ILE A 17 8.04 4.11 -3.14
N TRP A 18 7.33 4.90 -2.34
CA TRP A 18 6.57 4.42 -1.18
C TRP A 18 5.48 3.46 -1.58
N TYR A 19 5.19 2.50 -0.72
CA TYR A 19 4.06 1.57 -0.80
C TYR A 19 4.28 0.42 -1.78
N PHE A 20 5.19 0.55 -2.73
CA PHE A 20 5.39 -0.50 -3.74
C PHE A 20 5.70 -1.86 -3.12
N PRO A 21 6.63 -1.98 -2.14
CA PRO A 21 6.90 -3.29 -1.52
C PRO A 21 5.65 -3.90 -0.87
N ARG A 22 4.80 -3.07 -0.23
CA ARG A 22 3.56 -3.56 0.36
C ARG A 22 2.60 -4.10 -0.69
N MET A 23 2.44 -3.36 -1.79
CA MET A 23 1.54 -3.79 -2.86
C MET A 23 1.97 -5.15 -3.44
N ILE A 24 3.27 -5.31 -3.68
CA ILE A 24 3.80 -6.56 -4.21
C ILE A 24 3.68 -7.69 -3.18
N ASP A 25 3.95 -7.39 -1.92
CA ASP A 25 3.86 -8.37 -0.84
C ASP A 25 2.43 -8.88 -0.67
N LYS A 26 1.44 -7.99 -0.77
CA LYS A 26 0.01 -8.39 -0.76
C LYS A 26 -0.30 -9.37 -1.89
N VAL A 27 0.23 -9.12 -3.09
CA VAL A 27 0.04 -10.03 -4.22
C VAL A 27 0.69 -11.38 -3.94
N ARG A 28 1.94 -11.39 -3.47
CA ARG A 28 2.65 -12.63 -3.13
C ARG A 28 1.90 -13.43 -2.08
N MET A 29 1.44 -12.77 -1.03
CA MET A 29 0.69 -13.42 0.04
C MET A 29 -0.63 -13.99 -0.47
N ASN A 30 -1.32 -13.25 -1.33
CA ASN A 30 -2.58 -13.73 -1.90
C ASN A 30 -2.37 -14.96 -2.79
N LEU A 31 -1.29 -14.99 -3.54
CA LEU A 31 -0.98 -16.12 -4.44
C LEU A 31 -0.74 -17.44 -3.68
N VAL A 32 -0.25 -17.36 -2.46
CA VAL A 32 0.01 -18.55 -1.62
C VAL A 32 -1.05 -18.75 -0.53
N GLY A 33 -2.16 -17.99 -0.59
CA GLY A 33 -3.26 -18.14 0.35
C GLY A 33 -2.99 -17.61 1.75
N GLU A 34 -2.01 -16.72 1.91
CA GLU A 34 -1.62 -16.17 3.21
C GLU A 34 -2.16 -14.76 3.47
N LEU A 35 -2.83 -14.13 2.49
CA LEU A 35 -3.40 -12.79 2.69
C LEU A 35 -4.70 -12.92 3.45
N HIS A 36 -4.74 -12.36 4.68
CA HIS A 36 -5.92 -12.42 5.53
C HIS A 36 -7.14 -11.81 4.82
N GLY A 37 -8.34 -12.35 5.09
CA GLY A 37 -9.58 -11.92 4.45
C GLY A 37 -9.88 -10.43 4.59
N ASP A 38 -9.44 -9.81 5.68
CA ASP A 38 -9.64 -8.38 5.92
C ASP A 38 -8.98 -7.49 4.84
N TYR A 39 -8.00 -8.02 4.12
CA TYR A 39 -7.30 -7.28 3.06
C TYR A 39 -7.95 -7.41 1.69
N GLN A 40 -8.88 -8.36 1.51
CA GLN A 40 -9.45 -8.65 0.19
C GLN A 40 -10.27 -7.48 -0.34
N GLU A 41 -10.98 -6.76 0.54
CA GLU A 41 -11.77 -5.60 0.18
C GLU A 41 -10.94 -4.51 -0.49
N ASN A 42 -9.68 -4.36 -0.07
CA ASN A 42 -8.77 -3.33 -0.57
C ASN A 42 -7.73 -3.87 -1.56
N PHE A 43 -7.86 -5.13 -1.99
CA PHE A 43 -6.88 -5.76 -2.86
C PHE A 43 -7.10 -5.32 -4.30
N GLY A 44 -6.37 -4.30 -4.73
CA GLY A 44 -6.47 -3.75 -6.09
C GLY A 44 -7.81 -3.07 -6.40
N ALA A 45 -8.67 -2.87 -5.40
CA ALA A 45 -10.00 -2.31 -5.59
C ALA A 45 -9.93 -0.81 -5.93
N PRO A 46 -10.94 -0.27 -6.63
CA PRO A 46 -10.99 1.17 -6.92
C PRO A 46 -10.92 2.01 -5.65
N GLN A 47 -10.30 3.18 -5.75
CA GLN A 47 -10.15 4.14 -4.65
C GLN A 47 -9.33 3.63 -3.47
N THR A 48 -8.41 2.72 -3.73
CA THR A 48 -7.47 2.21 -2.73
C THR A 48 -6.05 2.65 -3.09
N ALA A 49 -5.11 2.48 -2.14
CA ALA A 49 -3.71 2.77 -2.40
C ALA A 49 -3.13 1.87 -3.49
N ASP A 50 -3.55 0.59 -3.55
CA ASP A 50 -3.15 -0.32 -4.63
C ASP A 50 -3.55 0.25 -5.99
N SER A 51 -4.80 0.66 -6.12
CA SER A 51 -5.32 1.25 -7.36
C SER A 51 -4.60 2.55 -7.71
N ALA A 52 -4.36 3.40 -6.71
CA ALA A 52 -3.67 4.67 -6.93
C ALA A 52 -2.25 4.45 -7.44
N LEU A 53 -1.51 3.50 -6.87
CA LEU A 53 -0.14 3.22 -7.32
C LEU A 53 -0.14 2.58 -8.71
N CYS A 54 -1.03 1.65 -8.98
CA CYS A 54 -1.16 1.06 -10.32
C CYS A 54 -1.47 2.15 -11.35
N ASN A 55 -2.37 3.08 -11.03
CA ASN A 55 -2.68 4.19 -11.91
C ASN A 55 -1.48 5.12 -12.10
N PHE A 56 -0.73 5.39 -11.03
CA PHE A 56 0.49 6.19 -11.10
C PHE A 56 1.51 5.56 -12.06
N LEU A 57 1.67 4.24 -11.99
CA LEU A 57 2.61 3.50 -12.81
C LEU A 57 2.05 3.12 -14.20
N ARG A 58 0.76 3.36 -14.43
CA ARG A 58 0.06 3.03 -15.68
C ARG A 58 0.05 1.54 -15.99
N VAL A 59 -0.17 0.72 -14.98
CA VAL A 59 -0.34 -0.73 -15.13
C VAL A 59 -1.69 -1.14 -14.52
N HIS A 60 -2.22 -2.26 -14.98
CA HIS A 60 -3.42 -2.85 -14.38
C HIS A 60 -3.02 -3.82 -13.28
N HIS A 61 -3.74 -3.80 -12.17
CA HIS A 61 -3.48 -4.68 -11.04
C HIS A 61 -3.49 -6.16 -11.45
N ARG A 62 -4.42 -6.56 -12.31
CA ARG A 62 -4.50 -7.94 -12.81
C ARG A 62 -3.25 -8.37 -13.56
N ASP A 63 -2.65 -7.46 -14.33
CA ASP A 63 -1.43 -7.76 -15.07
C ASP A 63 -0.22 -7.79 -14.13
N LEU A 64 -0.24 -6.95 -13.10
CA LEU A 64 0.77 -6.99 -12.04
C LEU A 64 0.75 -8.35 -11.32
N ILE A 65 -0.42 -8.88 -11.01
CA ILE A 65 -0.54 -10.20 -10.39
C ILE A 65 0.15 -11.25 -11.26
N LYS A 66 -0.11 -11.23 -12.57
CA LYS A 66 0.51 -12.18 -13.50
C LYS A 66 2.03 -12.04 -13.52
N ARG A 67 2.52 -10.79 -13.47
CA ARG A 67 3.97 -10.55 -13.44
C ARG A 67 4.58 -11.08 -12.14
N VAL A 68 3.93 -10.85 -11.00
CA VAL A 68 4.41 -11.32 -9.69
C VAL A 68 4.48 -12.86 -9.65
N GLU A 69 3.52 -13.53 -10.29
CA GLU A 69 3.53 -15.00 -10.41
C GLU A 69 4.79 -15.53 -11.06
N GLN A 70 5.39 -14.77 -11.95
CA GLN A 70 6.63 -15.18 -12.64
C GLN A 70 7.86 -15.09 -11.74
N GLY A 71 7.70 -14.53 -10.52
CA GLY A 71 8.80 -14.39 -9.58
C GLY A 71 9.66 -13.17 -9.82
N GLY A 72 10.74 -13.09 -9.08
CA GLY A 72 11.68 -11.98 -9.14
C GLY A 72 11.62 -11.08 -7.92
N THR A 73 12.55 -10.13 -7.88
CA THR A 73 12.65 -9.15 -6.80
C THR A 73 11.68 -8.00 -6.99
N ASP A 74 11.46 -7.21 -5.94
CA ASP A 74 10.65 -6.00 -6.03
C ASP A 74 11.18 -5.06 -7.10
N GLU A 75 12.51 -4.91 -7.18
CA GLU A 75 13.17 -4.05 -8.16
C GLU A 75 12.91 -4.51 -9.59
N GLU A 76 12.99 -5.82 -9.82
CA GLU A 76 12.71 -6.40 -11.14
C GLU A 76 11.25 -6.20 -11.55
N ILE A 77 10.33 -6.38 -10.61
CA ILE A 77 8.90 -6.18 -10.86
C ILE A 77 8.61 -4.70 -11.12
N LEU A 78 9.26 -3.80 -10.38
CA LEU A 78 9.10 -2.36 -10.62
C LEU A 78 9.62 -1.96 -12.00
N GLU A 79 10.76 -2.52 -12.44
CA GLU A 79 11.25 -2.27 -13.80
C GLU A 79 10.25 -2.76 -14.85
N TRP A 80 9.63 -3.91 -14.62
CA TRP A 80 8.55 -4.37 -15.49
C TRP A 80 7.41 -3.34 -15.57
N CYS A 81 7.03 -2.74 -14.42
CA CYS A 81 6.02 -1.69 -14.39
C CYS A 81 6.44 -0.49 -15.23
N PHE A 82 7.70 -0.08 -15.13
CA PHE A 82 8.22 1.05 -15.90
C PHE A 82 8.18 0.78 -17.40
N GLU A 83 8.51 -0.44 -17.81
CA GLU A 83 8.56 -0.82 -19.22
C GLU A 83 7.17 -1.02 -19.83
N ASN A 84 6.22 -1.51 -19.04
CA ASN A 84 4.88 -1.83 -19.53
C ASN A 84 3.84 -0.76 -19.20
N GLY A 85 4.16 0.16 -18.31
CA GLY A 85 3.34 1.29 -17.96
C GLY A 85 4.06 2.59 -18.27
N ARG A 86 4.61 3.23 -17.23
CA ARG A 86 5.46 4.41 -17.42
C ARG A 86 6.60 4.42 -16.40
N ARG A 87 7.69 5.08 -16.79
CA ARG A 87 8.79 5.36 -15.86
C ARG A 87 8.59 6.78 -15.32
N PRO A 88 8.24 6.93 -14.03
CA PRO A 88 8.10 8.26 -13.44
C PRO A 88 9.47 8.94 -13.32
N ASN A 89 9.50 10.26 -13.39
CA ASN A 89 10.70 11.03 -13.09
C ASN A 89 10.77 11.35 -11.59
N GLN A 90 11.83 12.01 -11.16
CA GLN A 90 12.02 12.34 -9.74
C GLN A 90 10.91 13.25 -9.19
N GLY A 91 10.43 14.18 -10.01
CA GLY A 91 9.32 15.06 -9.62
C GLY A 91 8.01 14.28 -9.41
N ASP A 92 7.74 13.32 -10.29
CA ASP A 92 6.57 12.44 -10.15
C ASP A 92 6.64 11.66 -8.84
N ILE A 93 7.80 11.09 -8.54
CA ILE A 93 8.01 10.30 -7.31
C ILE A 93 7.83 11.18 -6.08
N PHE A 94 8.35 12.41 -6.12
CA PHE A 94 8.16 13.37 -5.03
C PHE A 94 6.66 13.61 -4.76
N VAL A 95 5.86 13.79 -5.82
CA VAL A 95 4.42 14.00 -5.69
C VAL A 95 3.73 12.74 -5.13
N TRP A 96 4.07 11.56 -5.66
CA TRP A 96 3.51 10.31 -5.16
C TRP A 96 3.81 10.12 -3.67
N ASN A 97 5.07 10.26 -3.29
CA ASN A 97 5.48 10.07 -1.90
C ASN A 97 4.82 11.10 -0.98
N GLY A 98 4.66 12.33 -1.45
CA GLY A 98 3.95 13.37 -0.68
C GLY A 98 2.48 13.03 -0.47
N PHE A 99 1.83 12.44 -1.47
CA PHE A 99 0.45 12.00 -1.37
C PHE A 99 0.30 10.81 -0.44
N ILE A 100 1.03 9.72 -0.71
CA ILE A 100 0.81 8.46 0.03
C ILE A 100 1.24 8.56 1.50
N SER A 101 2.29 9.32 1.79
CA SER A 101 2.80 9.47 3.16
C SER A 101 1.86 10.25 4.06
N LYS A 102 0.89 10.97 3.49
CA LYS A 102 -0.06 11.79 4.23
C LYS A 102 -1.51 11.40 3.97
N LEU A 103 -1.75 10.28 3.27
CA LEU A 103 -3.11 9.85 2.92
C LEU A 103 -3.97 9.77 4.18
N GLY A 104 -5.09 10.48 4.19
CA GLY A 104 -5.97 10.59 5.35
C GLY A 104 -5.76 11.84 6.19
N TRP A 105 -4.66 12.59 5.96
CA TRP A 105 -4.40 13.84 6.66
C TRP A 105 -4.89 15.01 5.80
N ARG A 106 -5.95 15.68 6.28
CA ARG A 106 -6.53 16.86 5.62
C ARG A 106 -6.87 16.62 4.15
N ASP A 107 -7.50 15.49 3.84
CA ASP A 107 -7.93 15.15 2.49
C ASP A 107 -9.30 14.45 2.51
N SER A 108 -9.73 13.93 1.36
CA SER A 108 -11.03 13.26 1.24
C SER A 108 -11.10 11.93 2.01
N VAL A 109 -9.98 11.39 2.43
CA VAL A 109 -9.90 10.12 3.18
C VAL A 109 -9.94 10.35 4.70
N THR A 110 -9.80 11.59 5.15
CA THR A 110 -9.79 11.91 6.59
C THR A 110 -10.99 11.33 7.35
N PRO A 111 -12.24 11.40 6.84
CA PRO A 111 -13.36 10.80 7.55
C PRO A 111 -13.22 9.30 7.76
N ARG A 112 -12.63 8.59 6.80
CA ARG A 112 -12.39 7.14 6.92
C ARG A 112 -11.33 6.85 7.98
N LEU A 113 -10.27 7.66 8.03
CA LEU A 113 -9.25 7.54 9.07
C LEU A 113 -9.87 7.71 10.46
N GLU A 114 -10.67 8.76 10.64
CA GLU A 114 -11.31 9.02 11.93
C GLU A 114 -12.29 7.90 12.31
N GLN A 115 -13.06 7.40 11.37
CA GLN A 115 -13.98 6.29 11.60
C GLN A 115 -13.23 5.04 12.08
N ARG A 116 -12.13 4.70 11.42
CA ARG A 116 -11.32 3.53 11.79
C ARG A 116 -10.68 3.68 13.15
N LYS A 117 -10.19 4.88 13.45
CA LYS A 117 -9.63 5.18 14.79
C LYS A 117 -10.71 5.01 15.87
N GLN A 118 -11.92 5.48 15.60
CA GLN A 118 -13.03 5.32 16.52
C GLN A 118 -13.37 3.85 16.74
N GLN A 119 -13.44 3.06 15.68
CA GLN A 119 -13.71 1.63 15.77
C GLN A 119 -12.65 0.88 16.57
N ALA A 120 -11.41 1.34 16.50
CA ALA A 120 -10.29 0.74 17.24
C ALA A 120 -10.14 1.30 18.66
N GLY A 121 -10.97 2.27 19.05
CA GLY A 121 -10.90 2.89 20.38
C GLY A 121 -9.70 3.80 20.59
N ILE A 122 -9.16 4.37 19.52
CA ILE A 122 -7.94 5.18 19.56
C ILE A 122 -8.15 6.59 19.02
N SER A 123 -9.38 7.13 19.11
CA SER A 123 -9.67 8.48 18.62
C SER A 123 -8.80 9.57 19.26
N ASN A 124 -8.29 9.32 20.47
CA ASN A 124 -7.42 10.25 21.19
C ASN A 124 -5.93 10.11 20.82
N ARG A 125 -5.58 9.20 19.92
CA ARG A 125 -4.20 9.04 19.47
C ARG A 125 -3.91 10.07 18.38
N HIS A 126 -3.40 11.23 18.81
CA HIS A 126 -3.10 12.35 17.91
C HIS A 126 -1.81 12.14 17.12
N ASP A 127 -1.01 11.16 17.49
CA ASP A 127 0.19 10.74 16.77
C ASP A 127 -0.13 9.89 15.51
N ILE A 128 -1.36 9.35 15.43
CA ILE A 128 -1.81 8.61 14.25
C ILE A 128 -2.60 9.60 13.38
N GLN A 129 -1.92 10.16 12.37
CA GLN A 129 -2.43 11.28 11.59
C GLN A 129 -2.77 10.94 10.15
N CYS A 130 -2.46 9.71 9.69
CA CYS A 130 -2.67 9.30 8.31
C CYS A 130 -2.92 7.80 8.25
N ILE A 131 -3.35 7.32 7.08
CA ILE A 131 -3.62 5.89 6.86
C ILE A 131 -2.37 5.04 7.04
N PRO A 132 -1.18 5.43 6.53
CA PRO A 132 0.03 4.62 6.81
C PRO A 132 0.32 4.43 8.29
N ASP A 133 0.12 5.46 9.13
CA ASP A 133 0.28 5.35 10.58
C ASP A 133 -0.74 4.36 11.16
N LEU A 134 -1.99 4.45 10.72
CA LEU A 134 -3.05 3.56 11.18
C LEU A 134 -2.76 2.10 10.82
N ILE A 135 -2.29 1.86 9.61
CA ILE A 135 -1.92 0.52 9.15
C ILE A 135 -0.79 -0.04 10.04
N ASP A 136 0.24 0.76 10.28
CA ASP A 136 1.34 0.31 11.14
C ASP A 136 0.89 0.05 12.56
N PHE A 137 -0.07 0.81 13.08
CA PHE A 137 -0.68 0.53 14.38
C PHE A 137 -1.46 -0.79 14.35
N ASP A 138 -2.34 -0.97 13.37
CA ASP A 138 -3.16 -2.17 13.24
C ASP A 138 -2.30 -3.43 13.07
N GLU A 139 -1.16 -3.31 12.41
CA GLU A 139 -0.25 -4.40 12.13
C GLU A 139 0.89 -4.50 13.16
N GLN A 140 0.72 -3.85 14.30
CA GLN A 140 1.58 -4.00 15.49
C GLN A 140 3.02 -3.48 15.32
N ARG A 141 3.23 -2.53 14.38
CA ARG A 141 4.53 -1.87 14.20
C ARG A 141 4.61 -0.57 15.00
N LEU A 142 3.45 0.00 15.34
CA LEU A 142 3.32 1.24 16.11
C LEU A 142 2.47 0.93 17.32
N ARG A 143 2.93 1.35 18.51
CA ARG A 143 2.23 1.09 19.78
C ARG A 143 1.52 2.30 20.32
#